data_5365ab1e58790a0ad86a3eec7625c2e3
#
_entry.id   5365ab1e58790a0ad86a3eec7625c2e3
#
_cell.length_a   1.000
_cell.length_b   1.000
_cell.length_c   1.000
_cell.angle_alpha   90.00
_cell.angle_beta   90.00
_cell.angle_gamma   90.00
#
_symmetry.space_group_name_H-M   'P 1'
#
loop_
_entity.id
_entity.type
_entity.pdbx_description
1 polymer ?
#
loop_
_entity_poly.entity_id
_entity_poly.type
_entity_poly.pdbx_seq_one_letter_code
_entity_poly.pdbx_strand_id
1 'polypeptide(L)'
;MAKTNKAKTVLVLQGGGALGAYQAGAYEALSEAGYAPDWVAGISIGAINGALIAGNRPENRVERLRAFWEKVSSGLQGSIPFLDEMVRPFFNEASANLAASFGIPGFFAPRVPPAPFQPKGTPEAISYYDTAPLARTLDDFVDFEWLNR
;
A
#
# COMPACT_ATOMS: atom_id res chain seq x y z
N MET A 1 34.89 25.42 11.30
CA MET A 1 34.52 24.29 10.43
C MET A 1 33.16 24.61 9.80
N ALA A 2 33.10 24.89 8.51
CA ALA A 2 31.85 25.13 7.80
C ALA A 2 31.03 23.81 7.78
N LYS A 3 29.82 23.83 8.37
CA LYS A 3 28.85 22.73 8.16
C LYS A 3 28.53 22.66 6.68
N THR A 4 29.05 21.67 5.98
CA THR A 4 28.60 21.34 4.63
C THR A 4 27.12 21.03 4.70
N ASN A 5 26.28 21.96 4.23
CA ASN A 5 24.84 21.79 4.17
C ASN A 5 24.55 20.81 3.02
N LYS A 6 24.63 19.51 3.31
CA LYS A 6 24.30 18.47 2.32
C LYS A 6 22.81 18.59 2.00
N ALA A 7 22.47 18.77 0.72
CA ALA A 7 21.08 18.78 0.31
C ALA A 7 20.39 17.49 0.75
N LYS A 8 19.19 17.61 1.30
CA LYS A 8 18.38 16.46 1.72
C LYS A 8 17.50 16.01 0.56
N THR A 9 17.44 14.71 0.35
CA THR A 9 16.56 14.08 -0.63
C THR A 9 15.24 13.69 0.05
N VAL A 10 14.13 14.19 -0.48
CA VAL A 10 12.78 13.88 0.04
C VAL A 10 12.02 13.10 -1.02
N LEU A 11 11.52 11.92 -0.65
CA LEU A 11 10.62 11.13 -1.48
C LEU A 11 9.17 11.45 -1.10
N VAL A 12 8.40 11.98 -2.05
CA VAL A 12 6.97 12.30 -1.85
C VAL A 12 6.12 11.30 -2.65
N LEU A 13 5.23 10.60 -1.95
CA LEU A 13 4.40 9.54 -2.50
C LEU A 13 2.92 9.96 -2.41
N GLN A 14 2.28 10.09 -3.57
CA GLN A 14 0.88 10.48 -3.67
C GLN A 14 -0.08 9.33 -3.37
N GLY A 15 -1.36 9.65 -3.12
CA GLY A 15 -2.45 8.69 -3.08
C GLY A 15 -2.79 8.16 -4.47
N GLY A 16 -3.59 7.11 -4.53
CA GLY A 16 -4.04 6.56 -5.82
C GLY A 16 -4.38 5.07 -5.80
N GLY A 17 -4.62 4.47 -4.64
CA GLY A 17 -5.01 3.07 -4.51
C GLY A 17 -4.02 2.11 -5.17
N ALA A 18 -4.47 1.32 -6.15
CA ALA A 18 -3.65 0.34 -6.86
C ALA A 18 -2.43 0.94 -7.58
N LEU A 19 -2.44 2.25 -7.90
CA LEU A 19 -1.29 2.94 -8.48
C LEU A 19 -0.08 3.01 -7.54
N GLY A 20 -0.27 2.69 -6.25
CA GLY A 20 0.83 2.53 -5.32
C GLY A 20 1.82 1.43 -5.68
N ALA A 21 1.41 0.43 -6.44
CA ALA A 21 2.32 -0.60 -6.97
C ALA A 21 3.37 -0.01 -7.92
N TYR A 22 2.98 0.99 -8.74
CA TYR A 22 3.93 1.73 -9.57
C TYR A 22 4.99 2.47 -8.73
N GLN A 23 4.58 3.06 -7.60
CA GLN A 23 5.50 3.73 -6.69
C GLN A 23 6.54 2.77 -6.08
N ALA A 24 6.13 1.53 -5.81
CA ALA A 24 7.05 0.49 -5.33
C ALA A 24 8.14 0.18 -6.37
N GLY A 25 7.77 0.00 -7.64
CA GLY A 25 8.73 -0.18 -8.74
C GLY A 25 9.62 1.05 -8.97
N ALA A 26 9.06 2.26 -8.87
CA ALA A 26 9.85 3.49 -8.97
C ALA A 26 10.87 3.61 -7.82
N TYR A 27 10.49 3.24 -6.60
CA TYR A 27 11.42 3.21 -5.46
C TYR A 27 12.52 2.15 -5.65
N GLU A 28 12.18 0.99 -6.16
CA GLU A 28 13.16 -0.06 -6.51
C GLU A 28 14.21 0.46 -7.47
N ALA A 29 13.80 1.08 -8.59
CA ALA A 29 14.71 1.67 -9.56
C ALA A 29 15.59 2.79 -8.96
N LEU A 30 15.03 3.63 -8.09
CA LEU A 30 15.80 4.65 -7.37
C LEU A 30 16.84 4.01 -6.44
N SER A 31 16.47 2.95 -5.73
CA SER A 31 17.36 2.22 -4.82
C SER A 31 18.50 1.56 -5.58
N GLU A 32 18.23 0.92 -6.72
CA GLU A 32 19.24 0.33 -7.61
C GLU A 32 20.21 1.38 -8.19
N ALA A 33 19.70 2.58 -8.46
CA ALA A 33 20.52 3.71 -8.90
C ALA A 33 21.31 4.40 -7.76
N GLY A 34 21.21 3.88 -6.53
CA GLY A 34 21.93 4.39 -5.36
C GLY A 34 21.31 5.63 -4.71
N TYR A 35 20.06 5.97 -5.06
CA TYR A 35 19.33 7.06 -4.40
C TYR A 35 18.64 6.55 -3.14
N ALA A 36 19.04 7.08 -1.98
CA ALA A 36 18.37 6.83 -0.71
C ALA A 36 17.73 8.14 -0.20
N PRO A 37 16.41 8.17 0.05
CA PRO A 37 15.78 9.34 0.62
C PRO A 37 16.18 9.53 2.09
N ASP A 38 16.46 10.79 2.46
CA ASP A 38 16.62 11.20 3.86
C ASP A 38 15.26 11.33 4.57
N TRP A 39 14.21 11.63 3.77
CA TRP A 39 12.84 11.80 4.24
C TRP A 39 11.85 11.15 3.27
N VAL A 40 10.78 10.60 3.83
CA VAL A 40 9.65 10.07 3.06
C VAL A 40 8.37 10.74 3.56
N ALA A 41 7.57 11.25 2.63
CA ALA A 41 6.23 11.80 2.90
C ALA A 41 5.23 11.08 1.99
N GLY A 42 4.07 10.72 2.53
CA GLY A 42 3.07 10.00 1.75
C GLY A 42 1.65 10.30 2.21
N ILE A 43 0.69 10.15 1.28
CA ILE A 43 -0.73 10.26 1.55
C ILE A 43 -1.46 9.00 1.04
N SER A 44 -2.45 8.48 1.80
CA SER A 44 -3.21 7.27 1.44
C SER A 44 -2.26 6.09 1.18
N ILE A 45 -2.36 5.43 0.02
CA ILE A 45 -1.45 4.33 -0.36
C ILE A 45 0.03 4.75 -0.37
N GLY A 46 0.31 6.02 -0.66
CA GLY A 46 1.65 6.58 -0.56
C GLY A 46 2.16 6.63 0.89
N ALA A 47 1.29 6.80 1.88
CA ALA A 47 1.66 6.71 3.29
C ALA A 47 2.00 5.26 3.68
N ILE A 48 1.28 4.28 3.13
CA ILE A 48 1.56 2.85 3.33
C ILE A 48 2.93 2.49 2.74
N ASN A 49 3.18 2.87 1.47
CA ASN A 49 4.50 2.68 0.85
C ASN A 49 5.60 3.42 1.65
N GLY A 50 5.30 4.63 2.12
CA GLY A 50 6.20 5.42 2.96
C GLY A 50 6.56 4.70 4.27
N ALA A 51 5.58 4.09 4.93
CA ALA A 51 5.79 3.31 6.15
C ALA A 51 6.66 2.07 5.88
N LEU A 52 6.43 1.37 4.76
CA LEU A 52 7.24 0.23 4.34
C LEU A 52 8.70 0.63 4.04
N ILE A 53 8.91 1.80 3.44
CA ILE A 53 10.24 2.32 3.13
C ILE A 53 10.94 2.80 4.40
N ALA A 54 10.30 3.66 5.20
CA ALA A 54 10.91 4.26 6.39
C ALA A 54 11.04 3.24 7.54
N GLY A 55 10.05 2.37 7.68
CA GLY A 55 9.95 1.36 8.74
C GLY A 55 10.74 0.08 8.48
N ASN A 56 11.65 0.08 7.53
CA ASN A 56 12.53 -1.06 7.30
C ASN A 56 13.97 -0.62 7.08
N ARG A 57 14.91 -1.50 7.39
CA ARG A 57 16.33 -1.28 7.10
C ARG A 57 16.53 -1.14 5.60
N PRO A 58 17.47 -0.29 5.14
CA PRO A 58 17.68 -0.02 3.72
C PRO A 58 17.77 -1.26 2.83
N GLU A 59 18.46 -2.29 3.30
CA GLU A 59 18.66 -3.55 2.58
C GLU A 59 17.38 -4.37 2.36
N ASN A 60 16.34 -4.15 3.19
CA ASN A 60 15.09 -4.94 3.16
C ASN A 60 13.92 -4.18 2.50
N ARG A 61 14.06 -2.89 2.22
CA ARG A 61 12.95 -2.01 1.79
C ARG A 61 12.26 -2.47 0.52
N VAL A 62 13.05 -2.80 -0.51
CA VAL A 62 12.53 -3.24 -1.81
C VAL A 62 11.82 -4.58 -1.68
N GLU A 63 12.43 -5.54 -0.96
CA GLU A 63 11.82 -6.85 -0.70
C GLU A 63 10.49 -6.72 0.05
N ARG A 64 10.44 -5.89 1.10
CA ARG A 64 9.23 -5.65 1.89
C ARG A 64 8.11 -4.99 1.08
N LEU A 65 8.46 -4.00 0.25
CA LEU A 65 7.50 -3.39 -0.68
C LEU A 65 6.94 -4.42 -1.66
N ARG A 66 7.80 -5.22 -2.28
CA ARG A 66 7.41 -6.25 -3.24
C ARG A 66 6.49 -7.28 -2.58
N ALA A 67 6.88 -7.83 -1.45
CA ALA A 67 6.11 -8.84 -0.73
C ALA A 67 4.75 -8.30 -0.23
N PHE A 68 4.67 -7.03 0.20
CA PHE A 68 3.40 -6.38 0.52
C PHE A 68 2.48 -6.33 -0.70
N TRP A 69 2.98 -5.85 -1.84
CA TRP A 69 2.18 -5.72 -3.04
C TRP A 69 1.77 -7.09 -3.62
N GLU A 70 2.61 -8.11 -3.54
CA GLU A 70 2.26 -9.48 -3.88
C GLU A 70 1.13 -10.00 -2.99
N LYS A 71 1.22 -9.80 -1.67
CA LYS A 71 0.19 -10.23 -0.71
C LYS A 71 -1.16 -9.59 -1.00
N VAL A 72 -1.22 -8.27 -1.17
CA VAL A 72 -2.49 -7.56 -1.37
C VAL A 72 -3.05 -7.71 -2.79
N SER A 73 -2.22 -8.07 -3.77
CA SER A 73 -2.64 -8.35 -5.15
C SER A 73 -3.02 -9.80 -5.39
N SER A 74 -2.59 -10.75 -4.56
CA SER A 74 -2.81 -12.18 -4.76
C SER A 74 -4.30 -12.57 -4.76
N GLY A 75 -5.14 -11.83 -4.04
CA GLY A 75 -6.60 -12.01 -4.06
C GLY A 75 -7.29 -11.57 -5.35
N LEU A 76 -6.59 -10.83 -6.21
CA LEU A 76 -7.08 -10.31 -7.49
C LEU A 76 -6.49 -11.06 -8.70
N GLN A 77 -5.54 -11.97 -8.46
CA GLN A 77 -4.89 -12.75 -9.51
C GLN A 77 -5.73 -13.95 -9.95
N GLY A 78 -6.85 -13.68 -10.60
CA GLY A 78 -7.32 -14.55 -11.66
C GLY A 78 -6.54 -14.21 -12.94
N SER A 79 -5.23 -14.45 -12.95
CA SER A 79 -4.41 -14.20 -14.14
C SER A 79 -4.82 -15.15 -15.25
N ILE A 80 -5.59 -14.64 -16.20
CA ILE A 80 -5.68 -15.28 -17.52
C ILE A 80 -4.60 -14.61 -18.38
N PRO A 81 -3.47 -15.26 -18.64
CA PRO A 81 -2.29 -14.65 -19.28
C PRO A 81 -2.51 -14.22 -20.74
N PHE A 82 -3.68 -14.41 -21.30
CA PHE A 82 -3.94 -14.31 -22.74
C PHE A 82 -5.16 -13.47 -23.13
N LEU A 83 -5.61 -12.53 -22.30
CA LEU A 83 -6.72 -11.66 -22.68
C LEU A 83 -6.22 -10.38 -23.34
N ASP A 84 -6.55 -10.31 -24.64
CA ASP A 84 -6.33 -9.22 -25.57
C ASP A 84 -6.67 -7.85 -24.98
N GLU A 85 -5.96 -6.79 -25.40
CA GLU A 85 -6.14 -5.39 -24.95
C GLU A 85 -7.60 -4.90 -24.98
N MET A 86 -8.44 -5.50 -25.81
CA MET A 86 -9.86 -5.15 -25.96
C MET A 86 -10.72 -5.53 -24.74
N VAL A 87 -10.37 -6.59 -24.01
CA VAL A 87 -11.12 -7.05 -22.81
C VAL A 87 -10.55 -6.56 -21.49
N ARG A 88 -9.35 -6.00 -21.50
CA ARG A 88 -8.66 -5.47 -20.33
C ARG A 88 -9.46 -4.41 -19.54
N PRO A 89 -10.12 -3.42 -20.18
CA PRO A 89 -10.95 -2.45 -19.45
C PRO A 89 -12.11 -3.11 -18.72
N PHE A 90 -12.76 -4.11 -19.35
CA PHE A 90 -13.89 -4.83 -18.75
C PHE A 90 -13.45 -5.69 -17.54
N PHE A 91 -12.29 -6.33 -17.63
CA PHE A 91 -11.71 -7.06 -16.49
C PHE A 91 -11.26 -6.15 -15.36
N ASN A 92 -10.72 -4.97 -15.67
CA ASN A 92 -10.35 -3.99 -14.67
C ASN A 92 -11.58 -3.46 -13.91
N GLU A 93 -12.68 -3.20 -14.62
CA GLU A 93 -13.93 -2.77 -14.00
C GLU A 93 -14.57 -3.88 -13.17
N ALA A 94 -14.61 -5.11 -13.67
CA ALA A 94 -15.08 -6.27 -12.93
C ALA A 94 -14.23 -6.53 -11.67
N SER A 95 -12.91 -6.43 -11.75
CA SER A 95 -12.00 -6.58 -10.61
C SER A 95 -12.18 -5.46 -9.59
N ALA A 96 -12.40 -4.22 -10.01
CA ALA A 96 -12.68 -3.11 -9.12
C ALA A 96 -14.03 -3.31 -8.39
N ASN A 97 -15.06 -3.78 -9.10
CA ASN A 97 -16.36 -4.09 -8.50
C ASN A 97 -16.28 -5.28 -7.52
N LEU A 98 -15.50 -6.30 -7.82
CA LEU A 98 -15.23 -7.41 -6.91
C LEU A 98 -14.49 -6.94 -5.65
N ALA A 99 -13.43 -6.13 -5.80
CA ALA A 99 -12.71 -5.55 -4.67
C ALA A 99 -13.62 -4.67 -3.82
N ALA A 100 -14.49 -3.87 -4.43
CA ALA A 100 -15.48 -3.05 -3.70
C ALA A 100 -16.52 -3.91 -2.97
N SER A 101 -16.93 -5.04 -3.54
CA SER A 101 -17.98 -5.90 -2.98
C SER A 101 -17.46 -6.87 -1.92
N PHE A 102 -16.26 -7.42 -2.09
CA PHE A 102 -15.71 -8.47 -1.24
C PHE A 102 -14.49 -8.02 -0.43
N GLY A 103 -13.97 -6.81 -0.68
CA GLY A 103 -12.75 -6.32 -0.08
C GLY A 103 -11.49 -6.84 -0.77
N ILE A 104 -10.35 -6.48 -0.18
CA ILE A 104 -9.03 -6.95 -0.59
C ILE A 104 -8.41 -7.69 0.60
N PRO A 105 -8.09 -8.98 0.47
CA PRO A 105 -7.47 -9.76 1.54
C PRO A 105 -6.21 -9.06 2.07
N GLY A 106 -6.11 -8.93 3.39
CA GLY A 106 -4.99 -8.25 4.03
C GLY A 106 -4.99 -6.72 3.92
N PHE A 107 -6.03 -6.12 3.31
CA PHE A 107 -6.14 -4.67 3.17
C PHE A 107 -7.43 -4.13 3.80
N PHE A 108 -8.61 -4.53 3.29
CA PHE A 108 -9.90 -4.18 3.86
C PHE A 108 -10.95 -5.25 3.56
N ALA A 109 -11.99 -5.32 4.39
CA ALA A 109 -13.12 -6.20 4.21
C ALA A 109 -14.44 -5.45 4.40
N PRO A 110 -15.53 -5.83 3.71
CA PRO A 110 -16.86 -5.31 4.01
C PRO A 110 -17.23 -5.62 5.47
N ARG A 111 -17.90 -4.67 6.14
CA ARG A 111 -18.39 -4.90 7.49
C ARG A 111 -19.55 -5.88 7.52
N VAL A 112 -19.52 -6.77 8.50
CA VAL A 112 -20.61 -7.72 8.79
C VAL A 112 -20.96 -7.61 10.28
N PRO A 113 -22.18 -7.17 10.63
CA PRO A 113 -23.24 -6.65 9.77
C PRO A 113 -22.86 -5.30 9.10
N PRO A 114 -23.51 -4.95 7.97
CA PRO A 114 -23.25 -3.68 7.29
C PRO A 114 -23.54 -2.44 8.16
N ALA A 115 -22.89 -1.31 7.84
CA ALA A 115 -22.95 -0.07 8.62
C ALA A 115 -24.36 0.38 9.08
N PRO A 116 -25.44 0.30 8.26
CA PRO A 116 -26.77 0.68 8.70
C PRO A 116 -27.35 -0.18 9.84
N PHE A 117 -26.81 -1.38 10.05
CA PHE A 117 -27.24 -2.30 11.10
C PHE A 117 -26.33 -2.29 12.33
N GLN A 118 -25.34 -1.43 12.33
CA GLN A 118 -24.44 -1.23 13.46
C GLN A 118 -25.05 -0.26 14.51
N PRO A 119 -24.64 -0.36 15.78
CA PRO A 119 -25.12 0.56 16.82
C PRO A 119 -24.78 2.01 16.48
N LYS A 120 -25.78 2.88 16.57
CA LYS A 120 -25.60 4.32 16.30
C LYS A 120 -24.51 4.92 17.20
N GLY A 121 -23.64 5.73 16.60
CA GLY A 121 -22.57 6.43 17.32
C GLY A 121 -21.28 5.62 17.40
N THR A 122 -21.22 4.41 16.85
CA THR A 122 -19.98 3.63 16.77
C THR A 122 -19.24 3.92 15.45
N PRO A 123 -17.90 3.75 15.40
CA PRO A 123 -17.13 3.87 14.15
C PRO A 123 -17.62 2.91 13.06
N GLU A 124 -18.16 1.76 13.44
CA GLU A 124 -18.69 0.74 12.55
C GLU A 124 -19.93 1.23 11.80
N ALA A 125 -20.74 2.11 12.42
CA ALA A 125 -21.96 2.64 11.82
C ALA A 125 -21.72 3.68 10.72
N ILE A 126 -20.49 4.22 10.61
CA ILE A 126 -20.13 5.29 9.67
C ILE A 126 -19.13 4.85 8.59
N SER A 127 -18.79 3.58 8.50
CA SER A 127 -17.87 3.07 7.49
C SER A 127 -18.36 1.74 6.89
N TYR A 128 -18.24 1.62 5.56
CA TYR A 128 -18.59 0.39 4.84
C TYR A 128 -17.56 -0.72 5.02
N TYR A 129 -16.30 -0.36 5.26
CA TYR A 129 -15.19 -1.30 5.34
C TYR A 129 -14.56 -1.32 6.71
N ASP A 130 -14.10 -2.51 7.09
CA ASP A 130 -13.16 -2.72 8.18
C ASP A 130 -11.73 -2.74 7.62
N THR A 131 -10.85 -1.88 8.16
CA THR A 131 -9.44 -1.78 7.78
C THR A 131 -8.50 -2.48 8.77
N ALA A 132 -9.03 -3.20 9.76
CA ALA A 132 -8.21 -4.00 10.67
C ALA A 132 -7.31 -5.02 9.95
N PRO A 133 -7.70 -5.60 8.78
CA PRO A 133 -6.79 -6.44 8.01
C PRO A 133 -5.51 -5.71 7.59
N LEU A 134 -5.58 -4.42 7.21
CA LEU A 134 -4.41 -3.63 6.86
C LEU A 134 -3.47 -3.42 8.05
N ALA A 135 -4.00 -3.14 9.23
CA ALA A 135 -3.18 -2.96 10.42
C ALA A 135 -2.33 -4.21 10.68
N ARG A 136 -2.94 -5.41 10.65
CA ARG A 136 -2.21 -6.67 10.79
C ARG A 136 -1.19 -6.91 9.70
N THR A 137 -1.53 -6.54 8.46
CA THR A 137 -0.56 -6.65 7.35
C THR A 137 0.62 -5.71 7.55
N LEU A 138 0.39 -4.48 8.02
CA LEU A 138 1.48 -3.55 8.31
C LEU A 138 2.37 -4.06 9.46
N ASP A 139 1.81 -4.69 10.48
CA ASP A 139 2.58 -5.32 11.57
C ASP A 139 3.52 -6.43 11.03
N ASP A 140 3.12 -7.14 9.96
CA ASP A 140 3.96 -8.17 9.33
C ASP A 140 5.11 -7.58 8.48
N PHE A 141 4.93 -6.37 7.91
CA PHE A 141 5.84 -5.82 6.90
C PHE A 141 6.63 -4.58 7.34
N VAL A 142 6.23 -3.92 8.43
CA VAL A 142 6.90 -2.72 8.98
C VAL A 142 7.58 -3.08 10.29
N ASP A 143 8.87 -2.80 10.39
CA ASP A 143 9.60 -2.85 11.66
C ASP A 143 9.35 -1.55 12.43
N PHE A 144 8.30 -1.55 13.27
CA PHE A 144 7.93 -0.38 14.07
C PHE A 144 8.97 -0.02 15.12
N GLU A 145 9.81 -0.96 15.57
CA GLU A 145 10.94 -0.64 16.45
C GLU A 145 12.01 0.16 15.71
N TRP A 146 12.28 -0.21 14.46
CA TRP A 146 13.18 0.54 13.60
C TRP A 146 12.65 1.93 13.26
N LEU A 147 11.36 2.04 12.96
CA LEU A 147 10.70 3.30 12.61
C LEU A 147 10.74 4.34 13.74
N ASN A 148 10.75 3.90 15.00
CA ASN A 148 10.70 4.76 16.18
C ASN A 148 12.10 5.09 16.74
N ARG A 149 13.18 4.79 16.05
CA ARG A 149 14.57 5.13 16.43
C ARG A 149 14.99 6.47 15.86
#